data_45799a3f2ebc7d14f74e72fb141d4b2c
#
_entry.id   45799a3f2ebc7d14f74e72fb141d4b2c
#
_cell.length_a   1.000
_cell.length_b   1.000
_cell.length_c   1.000
_cell.angle_alpha   90.00
_cell.angle_beta   90.00
_cell.angle_gamma   90.00
#
_symmetry.space_group_name_H-M   'P 1'
#
loop_
_entity.id
_entity.type
_entity.pdbx_description
1 polymer ?
#
loop_
_entity_poly.entity_id
_entity_poly.type
_entity_poly.pdbx_seq_one_letter_code
_entity_poly.pdbx_strand_id
1 'polypeptide(L)'
;MAASGAALAAAVLLPAVASQAAQSTTVADAQAQLDALNNQAEIASEQYNGAQASLTQALQTASAATAAAGRAHSELVTEQGKVGALAAASYESGGLSQGLAIILNTTDPSQAMTRVSMLQQLSTSQSSLLAAAQSADQLYQQSVAAASQATATDQKLSADLAQKQAQINAALAQSQQVLAKLTAAQRAQLIAAQKAKEAADQAKAQIELAAFNKAQAAQAAAAQAAASRAAASRAAATRAAATAAANRAANRAPVVQTVALPQSPGGSSVAQRAVSAAMTRLGDRYVFGATGPRRFDCSGLVQWAYRQAGISTTHYTGTLWNDYRRIPESQLKPGDLVFFYRDHHHVGIYIGNGLMINAPHTGDVVRIASISAHGYYSGAVRVVG
;
A
#
# COMPACT_ATOMS: atom_id res chain seq x y z
N MET A 1 34.97 73.83 -32.87
CA MET A 1 35.57 72.88 -31.95
C MET A 1 35.16 71.48 -32.35
N ALA A 2 36.07 70.77 -33.02
CA ALA A 2 35.83 69.43 -33.54
C ALA A 2 36.14 68.39 -32.46
N ALA A 3 35.22 67.42 -32.26
CA ALA A 3 35.46 66.26 -31.46
C ALA A 3 35.37 65.02 -32.35
N SER A 4 36.53 64.43 -32.60
CA SER A 4 36.75 63.23 -33.38
C SER A 4 36.29 62.01 -32.54
N GLY A 5 35.28 61.30 -33.03
CA GLY A 5 34.87 60.00 -32.48
C GLY A 5 35.59 58.86 -33.20
N ALA A 6 36.45 58.15 -32.48
CA ALA A 6 37.11 56.94 -32.96
C ALA A 6 36.14 55.77 -32.88
N ALA A 7 35.81 55.16 -34.03
CA ALA A 7 35.08 53.92 -34.11
C ALA A 7 36.00 52.73 -33.81
N LEU A 8 35.80 52.07 -32.69
CA LEU A 8 36.38 50.76 -32.36
C LEU A 8 35.56 49.67 -33.04
N ALA A 9 36.13 49.07 -34.08
CA ALA A 9 35.60 47.85 -34.68
C ALA A 9 35.90 46.66 -33.75
N ALA A 10 34.92 46.22 -33.01
CA ALA A 10 34.98 44.95 -32.25
C ALA A 10 34.84 43.78 -33.22
N ALA A 11 35.95 43.09 -33.49
CA ALA A 11 35.93 41.81 -34.18
C ALA A 11 35.27 40.75 -33.25
N VAL A 12 34.04 40.38 -33.57
CA VAL A 12 33.39 39.27 -32.94
C VAL A 12 34.03 37.97 -33.43
N LEU A 13 34.94 37.42 -32.65
CA LEU A 13 35.44 36.08 -32.80
C LEU A 13 34.26 35.14 -32.43
N LEU A 14 33.55 34.61 -33.44
CA LEU A 14 32.66 33.49 -33.30
C LEU A 14 33.48 32.27 -32.84
N PRO A 15 33.17 31.63 -31.72
CA PRO A 15 33.82 30.38 -31.38
C PRO A 15 33.46 29.37 -32.48
N ALA A 16 34.49 28.79 -33.08
CA ALA A 16 34.33 27.63 -33.95
C ALA A 16 33.53 26.58 -33.20
N VAL A 17 32.31 26.33 -33.68
CA VAL A 17 31.52 25.19 -33.23
C VAL A 17 32.32 23.97 -33.65
N ALA A 18 33.08 23.41 -32.71
CA ALA A 18 33.69 22.11 -32.88
C ALA A 18 32.51 21.18 -33.19
N SER A 19 32.49 20.67 -34.42
CA SER A 19 31.60 19.58 -34.80
C SER A 19 31.93 18.44 -33.86
N GLN A 20 31.10 18.27 -32.82
CA GLN A 20 31.06 17.00 -32.08
C GLN A 20 30.75 15.97 -33.12
N ALA A 21 31.77 15.27 -33.59
CA ALA A 21 31.62 14.04 -34.36
C ALA A 21 30.62 13.20 -33.55
N ALA A 22 29.47 12.94 -34.14
CA ALA A 22 28.43 12.13 -33.50
C ALA A 22 29.11 10.79 -33.17
N GLN A 23 29.47 10.61 -31.90
CA GLN A 23 30.01 9.35 -31.41
C GLN A 23 28.90 8.31 -31.72
N SER A 24 29.24 7.38 -32.59
CA SER A 24 28.30 6.31 -32.93
C SER A 24 28.00 5.55 -31.65
N THR A 25 26.79 5.72 -31.15
CA THR A 25 26.31 5.01 -29.94
C THR A 25 26.48 3.52 -30.19
N THR A 26 27.30 2.87 -29.39
CA THR A 26 27.45 1.40 -29.51
C THR A 26 26.17 0.71 -29.02
N VAL A 27 25.96 -0.52 -29.44
CA VAL A 27 24.81 -1.32 -28.96
C VAL A 27 24.87 -1.49 -27.44
N ALA A 28 26.07 -1.64 -26.88
CA ALA A 28 26.28 -1.76 -25.44
C ALA A 28 25.92 -0.47 -24.68
N ASP A 29 26.31 0.72 -25.22
CA ASP A 29 25.94 2.00 -24.61
C ASP A 29 24.44 2.24 -24.67
N ALA A 30 23.81 1.88 -25.78
CA ALA A 30 22.35 1.97 -25.92
C ALA A 30 21.62 1.05 -24.94
N GLN A 31 22.11 -0.18 -24.76
CA GLN A 31 21.56 -1.12 -23.78
C GLN A 31 21.65 -0.54 -22.36
N ALA A 32 22.83 -0.06 -21.97
CA ALA A 32 23.04 0.51 -20.64
C ALA A 32 22.14 1.74 -20.39
N GLN A 33 21.94 2.60 -21.42
CA GLN A 33 21.03 3.75 -21.31
C GLN A 33 19.56 3.30 -21.18
N LEU A 34 19.14 2.29 -21.94
CA LEU A 34 17.79 1.75 -21.86
C LEU A 34 17.52 1.09 -20.49
N ASP A 35 18.49 0.34 -19.98
CA ASP A 35 18.39 -0.29 -18.66
C ASP A 35 18.27 0.79 -17.55
N ALA A 36 19.04 1.87 -17.64
CA ALA A 36 18.96 3.00 -16.71
C ALA A 36 17.60 3.72 -16.79
N LEU A 37 17.08 3.95 -18.01
CA LEU A 37 15.76 4.58 -18.21
C LEU A 37 14.61 3.70 -17.75
N ASN A 38 14.70 2.38 -17.95
CA ASN A 38 13.72 1.43 -17.43
C ASN A 38 13.70 1.45 -15.90
N ASN A 39 14.87 1.43 -15.26
CA ASN A 39 14.98 1.53 -13.80
C ASN A 39 14.41 2.87 -13.28
N GLN A 40 14.68 3.98 -13.96
CA GLN A 40 14.09 5.28 -13.63
C GLN A 40 12.57 5.29 -13.75
N ALA A 41 12.04 4.69 -14.80
CA ALA A 41 10.60 4.56 -15.01
C ALA A 41 9.95 3.67 -13.92
N GLU A 42 10.62 2.60 -13.50
CA GLU A 42 10.15 1.71 -12.44
C GLU A 42 10.11 2.40 -11.07
N ILE A 43 11.18 3.11 -10.70
CA ILE A 43 11.21 3.94 -9.49
C ILE A 43 10.07 4.97 -9.49
N ALA A 44 9.90 5.70 -10.59
CA ALA A 44 8.84 6.69 -10.71
C ALA A 44 7.44 6.04 -10.66
N SER A 45 7.32 4.83 -11.21
CA SER A 45 6.12 3.99 -11.15
C SER A 45 5.70 3.69 -9.71
N GLU A 46 6.61 3.17 -8.93
CA GLU A 46 6.31 2.82 -7.55
C GLU A 46 6.05 4.06 -6.69
N GLN A 47 6.77 5.16 -6.93
CA GLN A 47 6.47 6.43 -6.28
C GLN A 47 5.08 6.97 -6.64
N TYR A 48 4.64 6.78 -7.90
CA TYR A 48 3.29 7.11 -8.33
C TYR A 48 2.24 6.25 -7.60
N ASN A 49 2.45 4.94 -7.53
CA ASN A 49 1.57 4.00 -6.81
C ASN A 49 1.47 4.39 -5.32
N GLY A 50 2.58 4.75 -4.68
CA GLY A 50 2.63 5.23 -3.31
C GLY A 50 1.87 6.54 -3.10
N ALA A 51 2.04 7.51 -4.00
CA ALA A 51 1.31 8.77 -3.97
C ALA A 51 -0.19 8.57 -4.19
N GLN A 52 -0.58 7.64 -5.08
CA GLN A 52 -1.99 7.30 -5.32
C GLN A 52 -2.64 6.64 -4.09
N ALA A 53 -1.94 5.74 -3.40
CA ALA A 53 -2.41 5.16 -2.15
C ALA A 53 -2.59 6.24 -1.07
N SER A 54 -1.61 7.15 -0.95
CA SER A 54 -1.64 8.28 -0.02
C SER A 54 -2.79 9.25 -0.33
N LEU A 55 -3.02 9.55 -1.59
CA LEU A 55 -4.13 10.41 -2.03
C LEU A 55 -5.49 9.79 -1.67
N THR A 56 -5.66 8.49 -1.88
CA THR A 56 -6.90 7.80 -1.51
C THR A 56 -7.19 7.94 -0.01
N GLN A 57 -6.19 7.79 0.83
CA GLN A 57 -6.32 7.98 2.28
C GLN A 57 -6.58 9.44 2.65
N ALA A 58 -5.88 10.38 2.00
CA ALA A 58 -6.05 11.82 2.23
C ALA A 58 -7.48 12.28 1.89
N LEU A 59 -8.04 11.83 0.76
CA LEU A 59 -9.43 12.12 0.36
C LEU A 59 -10.45 11.63 1.40
N GLN A 60 -10.23 10.44 1.97
CA GLN A 60 -11.09 9.95 3.06
C GLN A 60 -10.98 10.83 4.31
N THR A 61 -9.76 11.24 4.66
CA THR A 61 -9.50 12.14 5.79
C THR A 61 -10.15 13.51 5.57
N ALA A 62 -10.04 14.08 4.37
CA ALA A 62 -10.65 15.36 4.02
C ALA A 62 -12.18 15.30 4.08
N SER A 63 -12.77 14.23 3.56
CA SER A 63 -14.21 13.99 3.65
C SER A 63 -14.69 13.89 5.09
N ALA A 64 -13.97 13.15 5.94
CA ALA A 64 -14.29 13.01 7.35
C ALA A 64 -14.14 14.35 8.12
N ALA A 65 -13.09 15.13 7.83
CA ALA A 65 -12.85 16.42 8.42
C ALA A 65 -13.93 17.45 8.00
N THR A 66 -14.32 17.47 6.74
CA THR A 66 -15.41 18.31 6.23
C THR A 66 -16.74 17.98 6.91
N ALA A 67 -17.03 16.68 7.05
CA ALA A 67 -18.24 16.25 7.76
C ALA A 67 -18.21 16.61 9.25
N ALA A 68 -17.03 16.56 9.89
CA ALA A 68 -16.86 17.01 11.29
C ALA A 68 -17.08 18.51 11.44
N ALA A 69 -16.55 19.32 10.51
CA ALA A 69 -16.77 20.77 10.49
C ALA A 69 -18.25 21.11 10.31
N GLY A 70 -18.98 20.39 9.46
CA GLY A 70 -20.43 20.54 9.29
C GLY A 70 -21.20 20.24 10.57
N ARG A 71 -20.86 19.17 11.28
CA ARG A 71 -21.50 18.84 12.57
C ARG A 71 -21.19 19.88 13.64
N ALA A 72 -19.93 20.32 13.75
CA ALA A 72 -19.52 21.34 14.69
C ALA A 72 -20.21 22.70 14.41
N HIS A 73 -20.40 23.04 13.12
CA HIS A 73 -21.19 24.21 12.74
C HIS A 73 -22.64 24.13 13.21
N SER A 74 -23.30 22.99 13.00
CA SER A 74 -24.69 22.77 13.44
C SER A 74 -24.83 22.85 14.96
N GLU A 75 -23.87 22.36 15.70
CA GLU A 75 -23.81 22.46 17.16
C GLU A 75 -23.62 23.90 17.60
N LEU A 76 -22.68 24.64 17.00
CA LEU A 76 -22.46 26.06 17.26
C LEU A 76 -23.75 26.88 17.05
N VAL A 77 -24.42 26.69 15.92
CA VAL A 77 -25.71 27.38 15.61
C VAL A 77 -26.76 27.06 16.69
N THR A 78 -26.80 25.80 17.14
CA THR A 78 -27.72 25.38 18.22
C THR A 78 -27.41 26.09 19.53
N GLU A 79 -26.15 26.11 19.94
CA GLU A 79 -25.74 26.78 21.19
C GLU A 79 -25.91 28.31 21.12
N GLN A 80 -25.59 28.92 19.98
CA GLN A 80 -25.85 30.35 19.74
C GLN A 80 -27.37 30.66 19.81
N GLY A 81 -28.23 29.78 19.29
CA GLY A 81 -29.68 29.91 19.40
C GLY A 81 -30.17 29.90 20.86
N LYS A 82 -29.62 29.01 21.69
CA LYS A 82 -29.93 28.99 23.15
C LYS A 82 -29.50 30.28 23.85
N VAL A 83 -28.31 30.79 23.54
CA VAL A 83 -27.82 32.07 24.09
C VAL A 83 -28.72 33.21 23.61
N GLY A 84 -29.11 33.24 22.33
CA GLY A 84 -30.04 34.23 21.79
C GLY A 84 -31.41 34.21 22.48
N ALA A 85 -31.98 33.02 22.69
CA ALA A 85 -33.25 32.85 23.39
C ALA A 85 -33.15 33.35 24.85
N LEU A 86 -32.05 33.03 25.52
CA LEU A 86 -31.81 33.53 26.90
C LEU A 86 -31.68 35.05 26.93
N ALA A 87 -30.98 35.67 25.99
CA ALA A 87 -30.84 37.12 25.88
C ALA A 87 -32.21 37.80 25.63
N ALA A 88 -33.05 37.25 24.74
CA ALA A 88 -34.41 37.73 24.48
C ALA A 88 -35.29 37.65 25.76
N ALA A 89 -35.31 36.49 26.41
CA ALA A 89 -36.07 36.30 27.64
C ALA A 89 -35.61 37.24 28.78
N SER A 90 -34.30 37.48 28.86
CA SER A 90 -33.73 38.42 29.83
C SER A 90 -34.15 39.88 29.56
N TYR A 91 -34.21 40.24 28.26
CA TYR A 91 -34.69 41.58 27.86
C TYR A 91 -36.18 41.77 28.13
N GLU A 92 -37.02 40.80 27.76
CA GLU A 92 -38.48 40.83 27.98
C GLU A 92 -38.85 40.87 29.46
N SER A 93 -38.07 40.19 30.33
CA SER A 93 -38.29 40.16 31.77
C SER A 93 -37.73 41.39 32.52
N GLY A 94 -37.23 42.42 31.82
CA GLY A 94 -36.69 43.64 32.43
C GLY A 94 -35.32 43.47 33.10
N GLY A 95 -34.62 42.34 32.83
CA GLY A 95 -33.24 42.08 33.23
C GLY A 95 -33.02 41.89 34.73
N LEU A 96 -31.77 42.04 35.16
CA LEU A 96 -31.34 41.88 36.56
C LEU A 96 -32.01 42.87 37.55
N SER A 97 -32.44 44.03 37.07
CA SER A 97 -33.06 45.06 37.92
C SER A 97 -34.42 44.60 38.47
N GLN A 98 -35.25 43.91 37.73
CA GLN A 98 -36.50 43.33 38.24
C GLN A 98 -36.28 42.16 39.20
N GLY A 99 -35.30 41.30 38.92
CA GLY A 99 -34.92 40.20 39.83
C GLY A 99 -34.47 40.67 41.16
N LEU A 100 -33.67 41.76 41.28
CA LEU A 100 -33.27 42.41 42.48
C LEU A 100 -34.43 43.06 43.21
N ALA A 101 -35.35 43.75 42.51
CA ALA A 101 -36.54 44.37 43.09
C ALA A 101 -37.48 43.31 43.72
N ILE A 102 -37.61 42.14 43.14
CA ILE A 102 -38.39 41.03 43.70
C ILE A 102 -37.80 40.49 45.01
N ILE A 103 -36.45 40.41 45.10
CA ILE A 103 -35.78 39.98 46.35
C ILE A 103 -35.92 41.02 47.44
N LEU A 104 -35.71 42.32 47.14
CA LEU A 104 -35.77 43.39 48.07
C LEU A 104 -37.18 43.65 48.63
N ASN A 105 -38.23 43.22 47.95
CA ASN A 105 -39.63 43.41 48.31
C ASN A 105 -40.25 42.25 49.11
N THR A 106 -39.43 41.28 49.60
CA THR A 106 -39.93 40.20 50.47
C THR A 106 -39.61 40.48 51.93
N THR A 107 -40.60 40.29 52.80
CA THR A 107 -40.48 40.44 54.23
C THR A 107 -40.21 39.13 54.99
N ASP A 108 -40.28 38.02 54.30
CA ASP A 108 -40.03 36.64 54.78
C ASP A 108 -38.62 36.20 54.54
N PRO A 109 -37.75 35.96 55.52
CA PRO A 109 -36.36 35.53 55.34
C PRO A 109 -36.22 34.20 54.62
N SER A 110 -37.15 33.26 54.78
CA SER A 110 -37.10 31.92 54.13
C SER A 110 -37.36 32.06 52.66
N GLN A 111 -38.27 32.91 52.24
CA GLN A 111 -38.52 33.22 50.82
C GLN A 111 -37.36 33.96 50.15
N ALA A 112 -36.70 34.87 50.92
CA ALA A 112 -35.53 35.58 50.45
C ALA A 112 -34.39 34.61 50.12
N MET A 113 -34.10 33.67 51.02
CA MET A 113 -33.06 32.60 50.73
C MET A 113 -33.39 31.74 49.54
N THR A 114 -34.65 31.30 49.37
CA THR A 114 -35.10 30.55 48.23
C THR A 114 -34.90 31.31 46.93
N ARG A 115 -35.22 32.57 46.87
CA ARG A 115 -35.05 33.45 45.68
C ARG A 115 -33.58 33.71 45.35
N VAL A 116 -32.72 33.89 46.37
CA VAL A 116 -31.26 33.96 46.15
C VAL A 116 -30.71 32.67 45.56
N SER A 117 -31.15 31.50 46.06
CA SER A 117 -30.76 30.22 45.50
C SER A 117 -31.19 30.05 44.02
N MET A 118 -32.42 30.48 43.67
CA MET A 118 -32.90 30.49 42.29
C MET A 118 -32.08 31.42 41.40
N LEU A 119 -31.67 32.61 41.88
CA LEU A 119 -30.79 33.50 41.11
C LEU A 119 -29.39 32.93 40.91
N GLN A 120 -28.84 32.27 41.93
CA GLN A 120 -27.56 31.58 41.81
C GLN A 120 -27.64 30.46 40.78
N GLN A 121 -28.72 29.68 40.82
CA GLN A 121 -28.95 28.60 39.85
C GLN A 121 -29.12 29.16 38.41
N LEU A 122 -29.82 30.29 38.24
CA LEU A 122 -29.96 30.96 36.95
C LEU A 122 -28.61 31.47 36.45
N SER A 123 -27.81 32.14 37.30
CA SER A 123 -26.48 32.64 36.96
C SER A 123 -25.54 31.51 36.56
N THR A 124 -25.58 30.35 37.27
CA THR A 124 -24.81 29.16 36.90
C THR A 124 -25.26 28.58 35.57
N SER A 125 -26.57 28.53 35.31
CA SER A 125 -27.12 28.10 34.04
C SER A 125 -26.71 29.01 32.87
N GLN A 126 -26.75 30.32 33.07
CA GLN A 126 -26.30 31.31 32.07
C GLN A 126 -24.82 31.16 31.73
N SER A 127 -23.97 31.02 32.75
CA SER A 127 -22.53 30.83 32.56
C SER A 127 -22.21 29.51 31.86
N SER A 128 -22.97 28.43 32.15
CA SER A 128 -22.79 27.13 31.47
C SER A 128 -23.20 27.19 29.99
N LEU A 129 -24.26 27.95 29.64
CA LEU A 129 -24.67 28.15 28.24
C LEU A 129 -23.63 28.95 27.47
N LEU A 130 -23.07 30.00 28.06
CA LEU A 130 -21.99 30.76 27.40
C LEU A 130 -20.73 29.92 27.22
N ALA A 131 -20.36 29.12 28.22
CA ALA A 131 -19.22 28.21 28.09
C ALA A 131 -19.46 27.12 27.01
N ALA A 132 -20.68 26.61 26.92
CA ALA A 132 -21.06 25.66 25.85
C ALA A 132 -20.94 26.30 24.47
N ALA A 133 -21.45 27.51 24.28
CA ALA A 133 -21.33 28.22 23.00
C ALA A 133 -19.87 28.54 22.63
N GLN A 134 -19.04 28.93 23.60
CA GLN A 134 -17.61 29.14 23.37
C GLN A 134 -16.89 27.84 23.01
N SER A 135 -17.22 26.73 23.68
CA SER A 135 -16.66 25.42 23.36
C SER A 135 -17.06 24.94 21.96
N ALA A 136 -18.32 25.16 21.57
CA ALA A 136 -18.82 24.84 20.24
C ALA A 136 -18.14 25.69 19.17
N ASP A 137 -17.88 26.97 19.40
CA ASP A 137 -17.12 27.84 18.51
C ASP A 137 -15.67 27.35 18.34
N GLN A 138 -14.99 27.03 19.42
CA GLN A 138 -13.63 26.49 19.39
C GLN A 138 -13.58 25.19 18.60
N LEU A 139 -14.51 24.26 18.82
CA LEU A 139 -14.60 22.99 18.08
C LEU A 139 -14.82 23.22 16.59
N TYR A 140 -15.70 24.17 16.24
CA TYR A 140 -15.94 24.54 14.85
C TYR A 140 -14.68 25.09 14.19
N GLN A 141 -13.98 26.05 14.82
CA GLN A 141 -12.73 26.62 14.29
C GLN A 141 -11.64 25.55 14.08
N GLN A 142 -11.47 24.66 15.05
CA GLN A 142 -10.54 23.53 14.93
C GLN A 142 -10.92 22.59 13.79
N SER A 143 -12.20 22.29 13.63
CA SER A 143 -12.71 21.41 12.56
C SER A 143 -12.54 22.04 11.19
N VAL A 144 -12.76 23.34 11.03
CA VAL A 144 -12.51 24.08 9.77
C VAL A 144 -11.02 24.09 9.44
N ALA A 145 -10.16 24.33 10.42
CA ALA A 145 -8.71 24.29 10.20
C ALA A 145 -8.25 22.89 9.75
N ALA A 146 -8.75 21.83 10.38
CA ALA A 146 -8.46 20.45 10.00
C ALA A 146 -8.93 20.11 8.57
N ALA A 147 -10.13 20.55 8.19
CA ALA A 147 -10.65 20.37 6.84
C ALA A 147 -9.82 21.12 5.79
N SER A 148 -9.41 22.35 6.08
CA SER A 148 -8.54 23.13 5.20
C SER A 148 -7.18 22.49 5.02
N GLN A 149 -6.56 22.02 6.09
CA GLN A 149 -5.28 21.31 6.04
C GLN A 149 -5.36 19.99 5.25
N ALA A 150 -6.44 19.23 5.43
CA ALA A 150 -6.68 18.01 4.66
C ALA A 150 -6.82 18.29 3.16
N THR A 151 -7.58 19.34 2.78
CA THR A 151 -7.72 19.76 1.37
C THR A 151 -6.38 20.21 0.77
N ALA A 152 -5.56 20.95 1.52
CA ALA A 152 -4.22 21.35 1.06
C ALA A 152 -3.31 20.13 0.84
N THR A 153 -3.45 19.11 1.66
CA THR A 153 -2.72 17.83 1.50
C THR A 153 -3.13 17.12 0.22
N ASP A 154 -4.43 17.05 -0.08
CA ASP A 154 -4.95 16.46 -1.34
C ASP A 154 -4.41 17.17 -2.56
N GLN A 155 -4.39 18.50 -2.56
CA GLN A 155 -3.86 19.29 -3.67
C GLN A 155 -2.37 19.03 -3.90
N LYS A 156 -1.59 18.95 -2.83
CA LYS A 156 -0.15 18.62 -2.89
C LYS A 156 0.09 17.22 -3.45
N LEU A 157 -0.65 16.22 -2.98
CA LEU A 157 -0.54 14.84 -3.46
C LEU A 157 -0.97 14.72 -4.93
N SER A 158 -2.01 15.44 -5.35
CA SER A 158 -2.44 15.48 -6.75
C SER A 158 -1.38 16.09 -7.66
N ALA A 159 -0.69 17.15 -7.22
CA ALA A 159 0.43 17.76 -7.95
C ALA A 159 1.63 16.80 -8.02
N ASP A 160 1.95 16.09 -6.93
CA ASP A 160 3.01 15.08 -6.92
C ASP A 160 2.72 13.94 -7.91
N LEU A 161 1.49 13.43 -7.96
CA LEU A 161 1.06 12.43 -8.94
C LEU A 161 1.29 12.91 -10.38
N ALA A 162 0.91 14.14 -10.70
CA ALA A 162 1.12 14.70 -12.03
C ALA A 162 2.64 14.79 -12.37
N GLN A 163 3.47 15.17 -11.40
CA GLN A 163 4.92 15.20 -11.57
C GLN A 163 5.51 13.81 -11.81
N LYS A 164 5.10 12.78 -11.03
CA LYS A 164 5.55 11.40 -11.23
C LYS A 164 5.14 10.86 -12.60
N GLN A 165 3.91 11.10 -13.02
CA GLN A 165 3.44 10.74 -14.36
C GLN A 165 4.29 11.40 -15.46
N ALA A 166 4.65 12.68 -15.30
CA ALA A 166 5.53 13.38 -16.23
C ALA A 166 6.93 12.77 -16.29
N GLN A 167 7.50 12.36 -15.14
CA GLN A 167 8.79 11.67 -15.08
C GLN A 167 8.79 10.34 -15.84
N ILE A 168 7.73 9.54 -15.69
CA ILE A 168 7.58 8.28 -16.41
C ILE A 168 7.51 8.54 -17.92
N ASN A 169 6.67 9.48 -18.34
CA ASN A 169 6.52 9.83 -19.75
C ASN A 169 7.84 10.35 -20.35
N ALA A 170 8.62 11.12 -19.59
CA ALA A 170 9.94 11.60 -20.00
C ALA A 170 10.94 10.45 -20.18
N ALA A 171 10.99 9.49 -19.25
CA ALA A 171 11.87 8.33 -19.37
C ALA A 171 11.49 7.47 -20.59
N LEU A 172 10.20 7.25 -20.85
CA LEU A 172 9.72 6.54 -22.03
C LEU A 172 10.08 7.28 -23.33
N ALA A 173 9.91 8.61 -23.39
CA ALA A 173 10.28 9.41 -24.55
C ALA A 173 11.79 9.37 -24.80
N GLN A 174 12.62 9.44 -23.76
CA GLN A 174 14.07 9.30 -23.86
C GLN A 174 14.47 7.91 -24.36
N SER A 175 13.82 6.84 -23.89
CA SER A 175 14.03 5.49 -24.40
C SER A 175 13.76 5.38 -25.91
N GLN A 176 12.68 6.02 -26.38
CA GLN A 176 12.36 6.09 -27.81
C GLN A 176 13.45 6.87 -28.59
N GLN A 177 13.97 7.95 -28.02
CA GLN A 177 15.06 8.71 -28.66
C GLN A 177 16.35 7.91 -28.74
N VAL A 178 16.71 7.13 -27.71
CA VAL A 178 17.87 6.22 -27.75
C VAL A 178 17.69 5.22 -28.89
N LEU A 179 16.55 4.59 -28.97
CA LEU A 179 16.23 3.62 -30.06
C LEU A 179 16.23 4.27 -31.45
N ALA A 180 15.77 5.52 -31.56
CA ALA A 180 15.75 6.24 -32.85
C ALA A 180 17.14 6.57 -33.38
N LYS A 181 18.13 6.74 -32.51
CA LYS A 181 19.53 7.01 -32.89
C LYS A 181 20.25 5.75 -33.44
N LEU A 182 19.73 4.56 -33.18
CA LEU A 182 20.34 3.32 -33.66
C LEU A 182 19.97 3.05 -35.11
N THR A 183 20.91 2.50 -35.87
CA THR A 183 20.65 1.92 -37.20
C THR A 183 19.73 0.71 -37.09
N ALA A 184 19.13 0.32 -38.21
CA ALA A 184 18.29 -0.88 -38.23
C ALA A 184 19.08 -2.15 -37.80
N ALA A 185 20.34 -2.26 -38.23
CA ALA A 185 21.22 -3.35 -37.84
C ALA A 185 21.52 -3.37 -36.33
N GLN A 186 21.83 -2.22 -35.76
CA GLN A 186 22.08 -2.10 -34.32
C GLN A 186 20.82 -2.41 -33.49
N ARG A 187 19.63 -1.97 -33.92
CA ARG A 187 18.35 -2.34 -33.28
C ARG A 187 18.11 -3.85 -33.35
N ALA A 188 18.40 -4.46 -34.50
CA ALA A 188 18.26 -5.92 -34.65
C ALA A 188 19.23 -6.68 -33.72
N GLN A 189 20.47 -6.19 -33.55
CA GLN A 189 21.43 -6.77 -32.61
C GLN A 189 20.98 -6.63 -31.17
N LEU A 190 20.48 -5.44 -30.79
CA LEU A 190 19.93 -5.17 -29.44
C LEU A 190 18.78 -6.15 -29.12
N ILE A 191 17.81 -6.26 -30.03
CA ILE A 191 16.66 -7.18 -29.87
C ILE A 191 17.14 -8.64 -29.80
N ALA A 192 18.12 -9.02 -30.61
CA ALA A 192 18.66 -10.38 -30.58
C ALA A 192 19.39 -10.68 -29.28
N ALA A 193 20.19 -9.74 -28.77
CA ALA A 193 20.88 -9.88 -27.48
C ALA A 193 19.90 -9.97 -26.32
N GLN A 194 18.86 -9.14 -26.31
CA GLN A 194 17.82 -9.18 -25.30
C GLN A 194 17.04 -10.50 -25.31
N LYS A 195 16.62 -10.96 -26.50
CA LYS A 195 15.95 -12.26 -26.65
C LYS A 195 16.83 -13.44 -26.24
N ALA A 196 18.15 -13.38 -26.53
CA ALA A 196 19.09 -14.41 -26.11
C ALA A 196 19.22 -14.46 -24.58
N LYS A 197 19.32 -13.30 -23.94
CA LYS A 197 19.34 -13.19 -22.47
C LYS A 197 18.04 -13.72 -21.85
N GLU A 198 16.89 -13.31 -22.37
CA GLU A 198 15.58 -13.77 -21.90
C GLU A 198 15.43 -15.29 -22.09
N ALA A 199 15.86 -15.84 -23.22
CA ALA A 199 15.82 -17.28 -23.47
C ALA A 199 16.75 -18.06 -22.52
N ALA A 200 17.94 -17.52 -22.22
CA ALA A 200 18.86 -18.14 -21.27
C ALA A 200 18.28 -18.10 -19.84
N ASP A 201 17.70 -16.97 -19.41
CA ASP A 201 17.06 -16.82 -18.11
C ASP A 201 15.83 -17.74 -17.99
N GLN A 202 15.02 -17.84 -19.04
CA GLN A 202 13.88 -18.76 -19.09
C GLN A 202 14.30 -20.24 -19.05
N ALA A 203 15.35 -20.62 -19.80
CA ALA A 203 15.86 -21.98 -19.78
C ALA A 203 16.37 -22.36 -18.38
N LYS A 204 17.13 -21.48 -17.75
CA LYS A 204 17.58 -21.65 -16.37
C LYS A 204 16.39 -21.79 -15.41
N ALA A 205 15.41 -20.89 -15.50
CA ALA A 205 14.19 -20.92 -14.70
C ALA A 205 13.38 -22.20 -14.90
N GLN A 206 13.30 -22.73 -16.13
CA GLN A 206 12.61 -24.00 -16.40
C GLN A 206 13.32 -25.20 -15.76
N ILE A 207 14.66 -25.25 -15.81
CA ILE A 207 15.45 -26.31 -15.16
C ILE A 207 15.22 -26.27 -13.64
N GLU A 208 15.29 -25.11 -13.05
CA GLU A 208 15.09 -24.92 -11.62
C GLU A 208 13.63 -25.20 -11.20
N LEU A 209 12.65 -24.83 -12.03
CA LEU A 209 11.25 -25.17 -11.82
C LEU A 209 10.98 -26.67 -11.90
N ALA A 210 11.59 -27.35 -12.87
CA ALA A 210 11.49 -28.80 -12.98
C ALA A 210 12.10 -29.51 -11.77
N ALA A 211 13.25 -29.04 -11.28
CA ALA A 211 13.88 -29.53 -10.05
C ALA A 211 12.99 -29.29 -8.82
N PHE A 212 12.37 -28.11 -8.71
CA PHE A 212 11.41 -27.77 -7.67
C PHE A 212 10.17 -28.68 -7.69
N ASN A 213 9.56 -28.86 -8.84
CA ASN A 213 8.39 -29.73 -9.00
C ASN A 213 8.71 -31.18 -8.63
N LYS A 214 9.90 -31.65 -9.00
CA LYS A 214 10.38 -32.99 -8.63
C LYS A 214 10.60 -33.11 -7.11
N ALA A 215 11.18 -32.09 -6.47
CA ALA A 215 11.36 -32.06 -5.02
C ALA A 215 10.02 -32.00 -4.27
N GLN A 216 9.06 -31.19 -4.75
CA GLN A 216 7.70 -31.13 -4.19
C GLN A 216 6.97 -32.47 -4.32
N ALA A 217 7.06 -33.11 -5.48
CA ALA A 217 6.47 -34.44 -5.69
C ALA A 217 7.08 -35.50 -4.75
N ALA A 218 8.40 -35.45 -4.55
CA ALA A 218 9.08 -36.33 -3.61
C ALA A 218 8.66 -36.09 -2.14
N GLN A 219 8.52 -34.81 -1.74
CA GLN A 219 8.02 -34.45 -0.40
C GLN A 219 6.56 -34.91 -0.21
N ALA A 220 5.69 -34.69 -1.22
CA ALA A 220 4.31 -35.14 -1.17
C ALA A 220 4.21 -36.67 -1.05
N ALA A 221 5.02 -37.42 -1.83
CA ALA A 221 5.10 -38.87 -1.74
C ALA A 221 5.60 -39.35 -0.36
N ALA A 222 6.63 -38.67 0.19
CA ALA A 222 7.14 -38.97 1.53
C ALA A 222 6.10 -38.69 2.62
N ALA A 223 5.34 -37.57 2.51
CA ALA A 223 4.25 -37.23 3.43
C ALA A 223 3.10 -38.27 3.34
N GLN A 224 2.72 -38.69 2.14
CA GLN A 224 1.73 -39.75 1.95
C GLN A 224 2.20 -41.09 2.55
N ALA A 225 3.46 -41.46 2.33
CA ALA A 225 4.05 -42.66 2.92
C ALA A 225 4.07 -42.61 4.47
N ALA A 226 4.41 -41.43 5.02
CA ALA A 226 4.38 -41.20 6.48
C ALA A 226 2.94 -41.27 7.03
N ALA A 227 1.97 -40.67 6.34
CA ALA A 227 0.55 -40.74 6.72
C ALA A 227 0.02 -42.18 6.66
N SER A 228 0.39 -42.94 5.60
CA SER A 228 0.01 -44.36 5.48
C SER A 228 0.60 -45.21 6.60
N ARG A 229 1.86 -44.99 6.96
CA ARG A 229 2.52 -45.68 8.09
C ARG A 229 1.85 -45.34 9.42
N ALA A 230 1.54 -44.05 9.63
CA ALA A 230 0.83 -43.61 10.84
C ALA A 230 -0.61 -44.18 10.91
N ALA A 231 -1.31 -44.30 9.79
CA ALA A 231 -2.62 -44.94 9.70
C ALA A 231 -2.53 -46.44 10.00
N ALA A 232 -1.52 -47.14 9.46
CA ALA A 232 -1.28 -48.55 9.72
C ALA A 232 -0.95 -48.82 11.18
N SER A 233 -0.10 -47.98 11.79
CA SER A 233 0.26 -48.10 13.23
C SER A 233 -0.96 -47.82 14.15
N ARG A 234 -1.81 -46.83 13.79
CA ARG A 234 -3.06 -46.57 14.51
C ARG A 234 -4.04 -47.76 14.39
N ALA A 235 -4.18 -48.31 13.19
CA ALA A 235 -5.02 -49.50 12.98
C ALA A 235 -4.51 -50.73 13.75
N ALA A 236 -3.20 -50.93 13.82
CA ALA A 236 -2.57 -51.96 14.61
C ALA A 236 -2.80 -51.74 16.12
N ALA A 237 -2.65 -50.50 16.60
CA ALA A 237 -2.93 -50.16 18.01
C ALA A 237 -4.44 -50.34 18.36
N THR A 238 -5.34 -49.98 17.45
CA THR A 238 -6.77 -50.16 17.61
C THR A 238 -7.16 -51.65 17.65
N ARG A 239 -6.51 -52.48 16.80
CA ARG A 239 -6.70 -53.94 16.84
C ARG A 239 -6.16 -54.55 18.14
N ALA A 240 -4.98 -54.13 18.58
CA ALA A 240 -4.40 -54.58 19.85
C ALA A 240 -5.28 -54.15 21.04
N ALA A 241 -5.82 -52.92 21.03
CA ALA A 241 -6.73 -52.43 22.05
C ALA A 241 -8.06 -53.19 22.04
N ALA A 242 -8.59 -53.49 20.84
CA ALA A 242 -9.81 -54.30 20.68
C ALA A 242 -9.62 -55.72 21.16
N THR A 243 -8.45 -56.34 20.89
CA THR A 243 -8.11 -57.68 21.43
C THR A 243 -7.94 -57.63 22.94
N ALA A 244 -7.28 -56.60 23.49
CA ALA A 244 -7.18 -56.38 24.91
C ALA A 244 -8.52 -56.05 25.58
N ALA A 245 -9.41 -55.33 24.89
CA ALA A 245 -10.78 -55.05 25.32
C ALA A 245 -11.69 -56.30 25.26
N ALA A 246 -11.56 -57.14 24.22
CA ALA A 246 -12.26 -58.44 24.16
C ALA A 246 -11.85 -59.34 25.28
N ASN A 247 -10.57 -59.37 25.64
CA ASN A 247 -10.07 -60.11 26.80
C ASN A 247 -10.48 -59.51 28.18
N ARG A 248 -10.84 -58.17 28.21
CA ARG A 248 -11.39 -57.49 29.38
C ARG A 248 -12.92 -57.52 29.43
N ALA A 249 -13.60 -57.57 28.25
CA ALA A 249 -15.08 -57.56 28.14
C ALA A 249 -15.70 -58.86 28.67
N ALA A 250 -14.87 -59.91 28.88
CA ALA A 250 -15.32 -61.04 29.70
C ALA A 250 -15.59 -60.63 31.16
N ASN A 251 -15.28 -59.38 31.58
CA ASN A 251 -15.42 -58.97 32.98
C ASN A 251 -15.93 -57.54 33.25
N ARG A 252 -16.44 -56.75 32.29
CA ARG A 252 -17.05 -55.44 32.63
C ARG A 252 -17.84 -54.79 31.48
N ALA A 253 -18.90 -54.01 31.88
CA ALA A 253 -19.87 -53.26 31.04
C ALA A 253 -19.31 -52.05 30.25
N PRO A 254 -20.02 -51.53 29.21
CA PRO A 254 -19.43 -50.70 28.19
C PRO A 254 -19.31 -49.21 28.58
N VAL A 255 -18.18 -48.56 28.25
CA VAL A 255 -17.97 -47.12 28.26
C VAL A 255 -17.98 -46.62 26.81
N VAL A 256 -18.86 -45.70 26.52
CA VAL A 256 -18.98 -45.04 25.21
C VAL A 256 -17.82 -44.07 25.03
N GLN A 257 -16.94 -44.32 24.06
CA GLN A 257 -15.91 -43.37 23.62
C GLN A 257 -16.38 -42.59 22.40
N THR A 258 -16.44 -41.28 22.52
CA THR A 258 -16.68 -40.36 21.41
C THR A 258 -15.44 -40.36 20.51
N VAL A 259 -15.63 -40.74 19.24
CA VAL A 259 -14.60 -40.70 18.20
C VAL A 259 -14.54 -39.29 17.63
N ALA A 260 -13.40 -38.60 17.78
CA ALA A 260 -13.10 -37.37 17.08
C ALA A 260 -12.89 -37.65 15.58
N LEU A 261 -13.66 -36.96 14.73
CA LEU A 261 -13.53 -37.03 13.29
C LEU A 261 -12.16 -36.50 12.83
N PRO A 262 -11.48 -37.18 11.89
CA PRO A 262 -10.24 -36.67 11.34
C PRO A 262 -10.50 -35.40 10.53
N GLN A 263 -9.80 -34.33 10.83
CA GLN A 263 -9.76 -33.14 10.00
C GLN A 263 -9.09 -33.48 8.67
N SER A 264 -9.77 -33.18 7.55
CA SER A 264 -9.23 -33.34 6.21
C SER A 264 -7.94 -32.57 6.04
N PRO A 265 -6.91 -33.11 5.37
CA PRO A 265 -5.69 -32.37 5.09
C PRO A 265 -5.97 -31.26 4.10
N GLY A 266 -5.89 -30.05 4.58
CA GLY A 266 -5.56 -28.80 3.97
C GLY A 266 -5.95 -28.55 2.53
N GLY A 267 -6.91 -27.63 2.36
CA GLY A 267 -6.86 -26.76 1.19
C GLY A 267 -5.47 -26.11 1.11
N SER A 268 -4.97 -25.87 -0.13
CA SER A 268 -3.69 -25.20 -0.35
C SER A 268 -3.61 -23.92 0.47
N SER A 269 -2.45 -23.66 1.12
CA SER A 269 -2.27 -22.45 1.92
C SER A 269 -2.54 -21.19 1.06
N VAL A 270 -2.91 -20.09 1.69
CA VAL A 270 -3.12 -18.80 0.99
C VAL A 270 -1.90 -18.48 0.12
N ALA A 271 -0.69 -18.66 0.66
CA ALA A 271 0.55 -18.45 -0.07
C ALA A 271 0.65 -19.32 -1.35
N GLN A 272 0.29 -20.60 -1.27
CA GLN A 272 0.28 -21.48 -2.44
C GLN A 272 -0.75 -21.07 -3.49
N ARG A 273 -1.93 -20.61 -3.06
CA ARG A 273 -2.93 -20.08 -4.00
C ARG A 273 -2.44 -18.82 -4.70
N ALA A 274 -1.77 -17.91 -3.98
CA ALA A 274 -1.20 -16.71 -4.57
C ALA A 274 -0.10 -17.06 -5.60
N VAL A 275 0.80 -17.98 -5.28
CA VAL A 275 1.81 -18.50 -6.23
C VAL A 275 1.12 -19.12 -7.46
N SER A 276 0.14 -20.00 -7.26
CA SER A 276 -0.58 -20.63 -8.36
C SER A 276 -1.30 -19.62 -9.25
N ALA A 277 -1.89 -18.58 -8.66
CA ALA A 277 -2.50 -17.50 -9.40
C ALA A 277 -1.47 -16.74 -10.24
N ALA A 278 -0.34 -16.33 -9.66
CA ALA A 278 0.74 -15.64 -10.38
C ALA A 278 1.30 -16.47 -11.53
N MET A 279 1.45 -17.79 -11.37
CA MET A 279 1.89 -18.71 -12.42
C MET A 279 0.98 -18.70 -13.66
N THR A 280 -0.32 -18.46 -13.49
CA THR A 280 -1.26 -18.36 -14.63
C THR A 280 -1.08 -17.08 -15.44
N ARG A 281 -0.24 -16.16 -15.00
CA ARG A 281 -0.01 -14.85 -15.64
C ARG A 281 1.33 -14.79 -16.39
N LEU A 282 2.08 -15.88 -16.42
CA LEU A 282 3.33 -15.94 -17.19
C LEU A 282 3.09 -15.56 -18.66
N GLY A 283 3.91 -14.64 -19.19
CA GLY A 283 3.79 -14.10 -20.53
C GLY A 283 2.86 -12.89 -20.65
N ASP A 284 2.13 -12.50 -19.62
CA ASP A 284 1.34 -11.27 -19.61
C ASP A 284 2.26 -10.04 -19.58
N ARG A 285 1.91 -8.98 -20.33
CA ARG A 285 2.79 -7.81 -20.52
C ARG A 285 2.94 -6.99 -19.25
N TYR A 286 4.16 -6.51 -19.02
CA TYR A 286 4.37 -5.41 -18.07
C TYR A 286 3.69 -4.13 -18.59
N VAL A 287 2.92 -3.49 -17.76
CA VAL A 287 2.37 -2.15 -17.98
C VAL A 287 2.38 -1.41 -16.65
N PHE A 288 3.02 -0.26 -16.64
CA PHE A 288 3.05 0.64 -15.50
C PHE A 288 1.65 0.88 -14.91
N GLY A 289 1.52 0.83 -13.59
CA GLY A 289 0.27 1.07 -12.85
C GLY A 289 -0.81 0.01 -13.05
N ALA A 290 -0.51 -1.12 -13.73
CA ALA A 290 -1.50 -2.13 -14.02
C ALA A 290 -1.55 -3.24 -12.95
N THR A 291 -2.79 -3.54 -12.50
CA THR A 291 -3.11 -4.56 -11.48
C THR A 291 -3.84 -5.78 -12.03
N GLY A 292 -3.70 -6.04 -13.35
CA GLY A 292 -4.32 -7.19 -14.01
C GLY A 292 -5.65 -6.87 -14.72
N PRO A 293 -6.31 -7.87 -15.28
CA PRO A 293 -5.97 -9.30 -15.24
C PRO A 293 -4.96 -9.79 -16.29
N ARG A 294 -4.56 -8.97 -17.27
CA ARG A 294 -3.65 -9.35 -18.38
C ARG A 294 -2.45 -8.42 -18.55
N ARG A 295 -2.31 -7.42 -17.68
CA ARG A 295 -1.22 -6.46 -17.66
C ARG A 295 -0.89 -6.18 -16.21
N PHE A 296 0.39 -6.12 -15.89
CA PHE A 296 0.85 -5.99 -14.51
C PHE A 296 2.11 -5.13 -14.46
N ASP A 297 2.25 -4.32 -13.42
CA ASP A 297 3.56 -3.96 -12.90
C ASP A 297 3.95 -4.91 -11.75
N CYS A 298 5.12 -4.70 -11.15
CA CYS A 298 5.67 -5.62 -10.15
C CYS A 298 4.76 -5.78 -8.92
N SER A 299 4.33 -4.69 -8.31
CA SER A 299 3.45 -4.68 -7.14
C SER A 299 1.99 -5.00 -7.48
N GLY A 300 1.54 -4.68 -8.70
CA GLY A 300 0.21 -5.04 -9.21
C GLY A 300 0.05 -6.53 -9.43
N LEU A 301 1.11 -7.23 -9.86
CA LEU A 301 1.12 -8.69 -9.93
C LEU A 301 0.95 -9.30 -8.54
N VAL A 302 1.66 -8.79 -7.53
CA VAL A 302 1.53 -9.21 -6.14
C VAL A 302 0.10 -8.98 -5.65
N GLN A 303 -0.43 -7.77 -5.82
CA GLN A 303 -1.79 -7.43 -5.40
C GLN A 303 -2.82 -8.35 -6.04
N TRP A 304 -2.71 -8.58 -7.34
CA TRP A 304 -3.64 -9.45 -8.07
C TRP A 304 -3.56 -10.89 -7.58
N ALA A 305 -2.36 -11.44 -7.44
CA ALA A 305 -2.14 -12.83 -7.02
C ALA A 305 -2.69 -13.10 -5.61
N TYR A 306 -2.41 -12.20 -4.66
CA TYR A 306 -2.92 -12.32 -3.30
C TYR A 306 -4.43 -12.11 -3.21
N ARG A 307 -5.00 -11.22 -4.04
CA ARG A 307 -6.46 -11.06 -4.15
C ARG A 307 -7.14 -12.34 -4.64
N GLN A 308 -6.55 -13.08 -5.59
CA GLN A 308 -7.06 -14.41 -5.99
C GLN A 308 -6.99 -15.43 -4.85
N ALA A 309 -6.07 -15.24 -3.92
CA ALA A 309 -5.95 -16.06 -2.72
C ALA A 309 -6.85 -15.61 -1.56
N GLY A 310 -7.63 -14.52 -1.73
CA GLY A 310 -8.54 -13.97 -0.72
C GLY A 310 -7.90 -12.94 0.22
N ILE A 311 -6.70 -12.44 -0.09
CA ILE A 311 -6.00 -11.41 0.69
C ILE A 311 -5.90 -10.12 -0.11
N SER A 312 -6.33 -9.03 0.51
CA SER A 312 -6.16 -7.68 -0.05
C SER A 312 -4.78 -7.14 0.34
N THR A 313 -3.97 -6.79 -0.64
CA THR A 313 -2.69 -6.10 -0.44
C THR A 313 -2.71 -4.77 -1.16
N THR A 314 -1.79 -3.87 -0.80
CA THR A 314 -1.65 -2.58 -1.47
C THR A 314 -0.89 -2.73 -2.80
N HIS A 315 -1.13 -1.82 -3.73
CA HIS A 315 -0.41 -1.68 -4.98
C HIS A 315 0.74 -0.68 -4.81
N TYR A 316 1.65 -0.96 -3.88
CA TYR A 316 2.84 -0.15 -3.63
C TYR A 316 3.87 -0.95 -2.84
N THR A 317 5.08 -1.07 -3.37
CA THR A 317 6.18 -1.84 -2.78
C THR A 317 6.56 -1.35 -1.39
N GLY A 318 6.54 -0.03 -1.16
CA GLY A 318 6.87 0.55 0.14
C GLY A 318 5.92 0.10 1.26
N THR A 319 4.61 0.06 0.99
CA THR A 319 3.62 -0.47 1.94
C THR A 319 3.78 -1.97 2.10
N LEU A 320 3.94 -2.73 1.00
CA LEU A 320 4.20 -4.17 1.07
C LEU A 320 5.44 -4.49 1.91
N TRP A 321 6.48 -3.67 1.79
CA TRP A 321 7.67 -3.81 2.61
C TRP A 321 7.42 -3.49 4.09
N ASN A 322 6.66 -2.47 4.42
CA ASN A 322 6.50 -1.98 5.79
C ASN A 322 5.43 -2.72 6.60
N ASP A 323 4.37 -3.20 5.96
CA ASP A 323 3.20 -3.76 6.66
C ASP A 323 3.38 -5.23 7.05
N TYR A 324 4.33 -5.94 6.42
CA TYR A 324 4.48 -7.37 6.62
C TYR A 324 5.78 -7.74 7.33
N ARG A 325 5.77 -8.94 7.94
CA ARG A 325 6.89 -9.44 8.74
C ARG A 325 8.11 -9.74 7.88
N ARG A 326 9.27 -9.19 8.23
CA ARG A 326 10.57 -9.48 7.60
C ARG A 326 10.95 -10.95 7.75
N ILE A 327 11.47 -11.54 6.68
CA ILE A 327 11.91 -12.93 6.62
C ILE A 327 13.38 -12.97 6.22
N PRO A 328 14.25 -13.64 7.00
CA PRO A 328 15.61 -13.93 6.56
C PRO A 328 15.61 -14.80 5.31
N GLU A 329 16.58 -14.61 4.43
CA GLU A 329 16.69 -15.35 3.15
C GLU A 329 16.69 -16.87 3.38
N SER A 330 17.34 -17.36 4.45
CA SER A 330 17.38 -18.79 4.82
C SER A 330 16.02 -19.38 5.23
N GLN A 331 15.00 -18.52 5.50
CA GLN A 331 13.66 -18.92 5.89
C GLN A 331 12.60 -18.66 4.82
N LEU A 332 13.02 -18.33 3.59
CA LEU A 332 12.12 -18.10 2.48
C LEU A 332 11.24 -19.32 2.18
N LYS A 333 9.95 -19.06 1.97
CA LYS A 333 8.95 -20.07 1.59
C LYS A 333 8.16 -19.57 0.38
N PRO A 334 7.66 -20.46 -0.49
CA PRO A 334 6.79 -20.06 -1.60
C PRO A 334 5.63 -19.19 -1.12
N GLY A 335 5.46 -18.04 -1.80
CA GLY A 335 4.52 -16.97 -1.45
C GLY A 335 5.15 -15.80 -0.70
N ASP A 336 6.38 -15.91 -0.14
CA ASP A 336 7.06 -14.75 0.41
C ASP A 336 7.32 -13.71 -0.70
N LEU A 337 7.29 -12.44 -0.35
CA LEU A 337 7.63 -11.35 -1.26
C LEU A 337 9.11 -11.05 -1.14
N VAL A 338 9.83 -11.03 -2.24
CA VAL A 338 11.26 -10.72 -2.34
C VAL A 338 11.43 -9.36 -2.98
N PHE A 339 12.24 -8.51 -2.35
CA PHE A 339 12.43 -7.12 -2.75
C PHE A 339 13.84 -6.87 -3.24
N PHE A 340 13.94 -5.92 -4.17
CA PHE A 340 15.19 -5.57 -4.82
C PHE A 340 15.43 -4.07 -4.75
N TYR A 341 16.72 -3.70 -4.90
CA TYR A 341 17.25 -2.36 -4.79
C TYR A 341 17.12 -1.77 -3.36
N ARG A 342 17.89 -0.72 -3.08
CA ARG A 342 17.95 -0.13 -1.72
C ARG A 342 16.67 0.56 -1.29
N ASP A 343 15.92 1.07 -2.23
CA ASP A 343 14.63 1.74 -2.07
C ASP A 343 13.42 0.81 -2.21
N HIS A 344 13.65 -0.49 -2.42
CA HIS A 344 12.64 -1.54 -2.53
C HIS A 344 11.64 -1.33 -3.69
N HIS A 345 12.03 -0.59 -4.75
CA HIS A 345 11.11 -0.27 -5.84
C HIS A 345 10.72 -1.46 -6.72
N HIS A 346 11.33 -2.64 -6.53
CA HIS A 346 10.93 -3.86 -7.25
C HIS A 346 10.61 -4.99 -6.28
N VAL A 347 9.59 -5.80 -6.65
CA VAL A 347 9.10 -6.93 -5.87
C VAL A 347 8.76 -8.12 -6.77
N GLY A 348 9.04 -9.33 -6.28
CA GLY A 348 8.59 -10.59 -6.87
C GLY A 348 7.96 -11.50 -5.82
N ILE A 349 7.22 -12.51 -6.27
CA ILE A 349 6.66 -13.57 -5.43
C ILE A 349 7.62 -14.76 -5.46
N TYR A 350 8.20 -15.10 -4.33
CA TYR A 350 9.08 -16.26 -4.20
C TYR A 350 8.33 -17.58 -4.45
N ILE A 351 8.91 -18.46 -5.24
CA ILE A 351 8.30 -19.75 -5.60
C ILE A 351 9.12 -20.95 -5.13
N GLY A 352 10.26 -20.72 -4.48
CA GLY A 352 11.18 -21.75 -4.02
C GLY A 352 12.48 -21.79 -4.83
N ASN A 353 13.51 -22.45 -4.30
CA ASN A 353 14.81 -22.70 -4.98
C ASN A 353 15.51 -21.46 -5.54
N GLY A 354 15.40 -20.32 -4.87
CA GLY A 354 16.00 -19.09 -5.36
C GLY A 354 15.28 -18.46 -6.55
N LEU A 355 14.05 -18.90 -6.86
CA LEU A 355 13.21 -18.40 -7.95
C LEU A 355 12.08 -17.52 -7.45
N MET A 356 11.70 -16.56 -8.30
CA MET A 356 10.52 -15.72 -8.12
C MET A 356 9.73 -15.59 -9.42
N ILE A 357 8.44 -15.24 -9.30
CA ILE A 357 7.65 -14.71 -10.42
C ILE A 357 7.57 -13.20 -10.23
N ASN A 358 7.87 -12.45 -11.29
CA ASN A 358 7.81 -10.99 -11.27
C ASN A 358 7.30 -10.43 -12.61
N ALA A 359 6.92 -9.15 -12.62
CA ALA A 359 6.72 -8.33 -13.79
C ALA A 359 7.86 -7.30 -13.80
N PRO A 360 8.92 -7.47 -14.64
CA PRO A 360 10.16 -6.74 -14.40
C PRO A 360 10.13 -5.27 -14.78
N HIS A 361 9.81 -4.91 -16.02
CA HIS A 361 9.81 -3.53 -16.52
C HIS A 361 9.07 -3.38 -17.85
N THR A 362 8.87 -2.15 -18.29
CA THR A 362 8.26 -1.82 -19.59
C THR A 362 8.99 -2.53 -20.74
N GLY A 363 8.23 -3.19 -21.59
CA GLY A 363 8.76 -3.95 -22.73
C GLY A 363 8.95 -5.44 -22.44
N ASP A 364 8.88 -5.85 -21.17
CA ASP A 364 9.00 -7.24 -20.72
C ASP A 364 7.63 -7.85 -20.36
N VAL A 365 7.64 -9.10 -19.94
CA VAL A 365 6.46 -9.87 -19.56
C VAL A 365 6.61 -10.44 -18.15
N VAL A 366 5.51 -10.84 -17.55
CA VAL A 366 5.53 -11.65 -16.31
C VAL A 366 6.30 -12.92 -16.57
N ARG A 367 7.33 -13.17 -15.76
CA ARG A 367 8.24 -14.30 -15.95
C ARG A 367 8.78 -14.84 -14.64
N ILE A 368 9.34 -16.04 -14.72
CA ILE A 368 10.15 -16.61 -13.65
C ILE A 368 11.58 -16.09 -13.81
N ALA A 369 12.19 -15.65 -12.72
CA ALA A 369 13.56 -15.19 -12.67
C ALA A 369 14.27 -15.69 -11.40
N SER A 370 15.60 -15.84 -11.48
CA SER A 370 16.41 -16.12 -10.29
C SER A 370 16.56 -14.86 -9.44
N ILE A 371 16.40 -14.98 -8.13
CA ILE A 371 16.65 -13.88 -7.18
C ILE A 371 18.09 -13.36 -7.33
N SER A 372 19.06 -14.25 -7.51
CA SER A 372 20.48 -13.88 -7.63
C SER A 372 20.84 -13.17 -8.93
N ALA A 373 19.99 -13.26 -9.96
CA ALA A 373 20.20 -12.62 -11.25
C ALA A 373 19.45 -11.30 -11.43
N HIS A 374 18.65 -10.89 -10.45
CA HIS A 374 17.74 -9.75 -10.52
C HIS A 374 18.19 -8.59 -9.64
N GLY A 375 19.30 -7.95 -9.96
CA GLY A 375 19.77 -6.77 -9.24
C GLY A 375 20.15 -7.02 -7.77
N TYR A 376 20.17 -5.94 -6.99
CA TYR A 376 20.50 -5.99 -5.55
C TYR A 376 19.30 -6.48 -4.73
N TYR A 377 19.39 -7.71 -4.22
CA TYR A 377 18.40 -8.24 -3.27
C TYR A 377 18.46 -7.47 -1.94
N SER A 378 17.35 -6.90 -1.49
CA SER A 378 17.26 -6.07 -0.30
C SER A 378 16.58 -6.77 0.89
N GLY A 379 15.88 -7.87 0.64
CA GLY A 379 15.24 -8.65 1.69
C GLY A 379 13.89 -9.22 1.29
N ALA A 380 13.18 -9.79 2.25
CA ALA A 380 11.87 -10.40 2.01
C ALA A 380 10.89 -10.15 3.16
N VAL A 381 9.59 -10.26 2.83
CA VAL A 381 8.51 -10.24 3.82
C VAL A 381 7.53 -11.40 3.60
N ARG A 382 6.80 -11.77 4.65
CA ARG A 382 5.74 -12.78 4.60
C ARG A 382 4.39 -12.15 4.84
N VAL A 383 3.49 -12.27 3.84
CA VAL A 383 2.13 -11.72 3.87
C VAL A 383 1.22 -12.54 4.78
N VAL A 384 1.37 -13.87 4.75
CA VAL A 384 0.59 -14.80 5.59
C VAL A 384 1.53 -15.76 6.29
N GLY A 385 1.42 -15.86 7.58
CA GLY A 385 2.33 -16.65 8.42
C GLY A 385 1.69 -17.75 9.16
#